data_8f2629caac6c976f65745230b52f5890
#
_entry.id   8f2629caac6c976f65745230b52f5890
#
_cell.length_a   1.000
_cell.length_b   1.000
_cell.length_c   1.000
_cell.angle_alpha   90.00
_cell.angle_beta   90.00
_cell.angle_gamma   90.00
#
_symmetry.space_group_name_H-M   'P 1'
#
loop_
_entity.id
_entity.type
_entity.pdbx_description
1 polymer ?
#
loop_
_entity_poly.entity_id
_entity_poly.type
_entity_poly.pdbx_seq_one_letter_code
_entity_poly.pdbx_strand_id
1 'polypeptide(L)'
;MEQKENLEKKNKFILGGVIMDKVCVIGLGSWGSALALTLCKNGYEVHMWTRNEFQANEINTTRENSRFLPGVIFPKEIKISTDLESVIKDSKIIVLAVPSQAVRSVVKQIKHVVKEDQILVDVAKGLERETGLRLSQVVKEELPNNEYVTLSGPSHAEEVSRFMPTTLVAASPNLEIAEIVQDAFMNPQLRVYTNPDIIGVELGGALKNIIAFGAGMCDGLGYGDNAKAALMTRGITEMGRLGVAMGAHVTTFTGLSGIGDLIVTCTSMHSRNRRAGILMGEGKSLEETLKEVDMVVEGIVATEVAYKVGKKLNIDLPITNAIYSVLYENAKPEETVRTLMTRSKKNEMEEVVNNGFVHN
;
A
#
# COMPACT_ATOMS: atom_id res chain seq x y z
N MET A 1 -9.37 -33.61 18.44
CA MET A 1 -10.68 -33.01 18.73
C MET A 1 -10.67 -31.51 18.53
N GLU A 2 -9.70 -30.77 19.02
CA GLU A 2 -9.54 -29.32 18.84
C GLU A 2 -9.50 -28.85 17.37
N GLN A 3 -8.84 -29.60 16.48
CA GLN A 3 -8.81 -29.23 15.04
C GLN A 3 -10.17 -29.41 14.34
N LYS A 4 -11.01 -30.34 14.81
CA LYS A 4 -12.38 -30.49 14.31
C LYS A 4 -13.32 -29.39 14.83
N GLU A 5 -13.17 -29.00 16.10
CA GLU A 5 -13.94 -27.89 16.69
C GLU A 5 -13.59 -26.54 16.06
N ASN A 6 -12.32 -26.31 15.70
CA ASN A 6 -11.92 -25.11 14.95
C ASN A 6 -12.42 -25.12 13.49
N LEU A 7 -12.48 -26.30 12.84
CA LEU A 7 -13.12 -26.42 11.51
C LEU A 7 -14.64 -26.24 11.57
N GLU A 8 -15.29 -26.71 12.62
CA GLU A 8 -16.74 -26.53 12.80
C GLU A 8 -17.10 -25.07 13.17
N LYS A 9 -16.24 -24.38 13.91
CA LYS A 9 -16.38 -22.92 14.12
C LYS A 9 -16.17 -22.14 12.81
N LYS A 10 -15.26 -22.55 11.95
CA LYS A 10 -15.06 -21.94 10.59
C LYS A 10 -16.23 -22.26 9.65
N ASN A 11 -16.90 -23.41 9.76
CA ASN A 11 -18.04 -23.77 8.93
C ASN A 11 -19.39 -23.16 9.39
N LYS A 12 -19.45 -22.47 10.53
CA LYS A 12 -20.65 -21.73 10.95
C LYS A 12 -20.98 -20.51 10.08
N PHE A 13 -20.11 -20.16 9.14
CA PHE A 13 -20.26 -19.00 8.25
C PHE A 13 -21.10 -19.26 6.98
N ILE A 14 -21.58 -20.47 6.70
CA ILE A 14 -22.19 -20.80 5.39
C ILE A 14 -23.67 -21.16 5.43
N LEU A 15 -24.27 -21.42 6.56
CA LEU A 15 -25.70 -21.83 6.59
C LEU A 15 -26.46 -21.28 7.80
N GLY A 16 -27.36 -20.33 7.50
CA GLY A 16 -28.53 -20.03 8.34
C GLY A 16 -28.38 -18.97 9.41
N GLY A 17 -28.78 -17.72 9.14
CA GLY A 17 -29.23 -16.76 10.16
C GLY A 17 -28.18 -16.11 11.05
N VAL A 18 -26.92 -16.09 10.66
CA VAL A 18 -25.85 -15.39 11.39
C VAL A 18 -25.86 -13.92 11.00
N ILE A 19 -25.93 -13.02 11.99
CA ILE A 19 -25.69 -11.59 11.81
C ILE A 19 -24.28 -11.44 11.21
N MET A 20 -24.20 -11.06 9.93
CA MET A 20 -22.94 -10.81 9.26
C MET A 20 -22.31 -9.57 9.88
N ASP A 21 -21.07 -9.68 10.36
CA ASP A 21 -20.35 -8.52 10.87
C ASP A 21 -20.23 -7.46 9.78
N LYS A 22 -20.60 -6.22 10.11
CA LYS A 22 -20.54 -5.09 9.19
C LYS A 22 -19.09 -4.61 9.09
N VAL A 23 -18.64 -4.37 7.86
CA VAL A 23 -17.35 -3.76 7.55
C VAL A 23 -17.54 -2.48 6.75
N CYS A 24 -16.84 -1.44 7.13
CA CYS A 24 -16.81 -0.17 6.42
C CYS A 24 -15.55 -0.08 5.54
N VAL A 25 -15.70 0.40 4.30
CA VAL A 25 -14.59 0.72 3.41
C VAL A 25 -14.67 2.21 3.03
N ILE A 26 -13.72 3.00 3.51
CA ILE A 26 -13.62 4.43 3.23
C ILE A 26 -12.74 4.65 2.01
N GLY A 27 -13.37 4.98 0.89
CA GLY A 27 -12.71 5.19 -0.40
C GLY A 27 -13.17 4.23 -1.48
N LEU A 28 -13.57 4.79 -2.61
CA LEU A 28 -14.16 4.10 -3.76
C LEU A 28 -13.19 4.10 -4.97
N GLY A 29 -11.86 4.06 -4.69
CA GLY A 29 -10.83 3.83 -5.69
C GLY A 29 -10.74 2.35 -6.09
N SER A 30 -9.85 2.01 -7.04
CA SER A 30 -9.65 0.63 -7.51
C SER A 30 -9.42 -0.34 -6.35
N TRP A 31 -8.51 0.01 -5.42
CA TRP A 31 -8.12 -0.87 -4.33
C TRP A 31 -9.24 -1.05 -3.28
N GLY A 32 -9.89 0.03 -2.86
CA GLY A 32 -11.05 -0.05 -1.95
C GLY A 32 -12.18 -0.90 -2.55
N SER A 33 -12.43 -0.76 -3.85
CA SER A 33 -13.40 -1.56 -4.59
C SER A 33 -13.05 -3.06 -4.60
N ALA A 34 -11.80 -3.41 -4.86
CA ALA A 34 -11.35 -4.80 -4.87
C ALA A 34 -11.43 -5.46 -3.48
N LEU A 35 -11.08 -4.72 -2.43
CA LEU A 35 -11.19 -5.19 -1.05
C LEU A 35 -12.64 -5.35 -0.60
N ALA A 36 -13.53 -4.44 -0.99
CA ALA A 36 -14.97 -4.55 -0.72
C ALA A 36 -15.56 -5.83 -1.35
N LEU A 37 -15.19 -6.14 -2.59
CA LEU A 37 -15.59 -7.39 -3.27
C LEU A 37 -15.07 -8.63 -2.52
N THR A 38 -13.84 -8.59 -2.05
CA THR A 38 -13.24 -9.68 -1.25
C THR A 38 -14.00 -9.89 0.05
N LEU A 39 -14.26 -8.82 0.82
CA LEU A 39 -15.00 -8.89 2.07
C LEU A 39 -16.45 -9.39 1.87
N CYS A 40 -17.12 -8.88 0.83
CA CYS A 40 -18.47 -9.34 0.46
C CYS A 40 -18.47 -10.83 0.12
N LYS A 41 -17.48 -11.31 -0.66
CA LYS A 41 -17.32 -12.74 -0.98
C LYS A 41 -17.07 -13.59 0.27
N ASN A 42 -16.41 -13.03 1.28
CA ASN A 42 -16.15 -13.69 2.56
C ASN A 42 -17.37 -13.65 3.51
N GLY A 43 -18.49 -13.07 3.08
CA GLY A 43 -19.77 -13.07 3.83
C GLY A 43 -19.93 -11.88 4.78
N TYR A 44 -19.15 -10.80 4.63
CA TYR A 44 -19.36 -9.57 5.41
C TYR A 44 -20.42 -8.67 4.79
N GLU A 45 -21.17 -7.92 5.63
CA GLU A 45 -22.00 -6.82 5.18
C GLU A 45 -21.10 -5.61 4.91
N VAL A 46 -20.89 -5.26 3.63
CA VAL A 46 -19.93 -4.23 3.23
C VAL A 46 -20.62 -2.91 2.93
N HIS A 47 -20.22 -1.88 3.67
CA HIS A 47 -20.64 -0.50 3.41
C HIS A 47 -19.45 0.32 2.94
N MET A 48 -19.57 0.95 1.77
CA MET A 48 -18.51 1.80 1.21
C MET A 48 -18.89 3.27 1.28
N TRP A 49 -17.90 4.08 1.53
CA TRP A 49 -18.06 5.54 1.52
C TRP A 49 -17.24 6.20 0.40
N THR A 50 -17.86 7.20 -0.23
CA THR A 50 -17.18 8.17 -1.10
C THR A 50 -17.72 9.57 -0.84
N ARG A 51 -16.86 10.57 -0.97
CA ARG A 51 -17.29 12.00 -0.93
C ARG A 51 -17.99 12.45 -2.20
N ASN A 52 -17.92 11.66 -3.28
CA ASN A 52 -18.44 12.00 -4.59
C ASN A 52 -19.83 11.37 -4.78
N GLU A 53 -20.87 12.21 -4.70
CA GLU A 53 -22.26 11.78 -4.84
C GLU A 53 -22.57 11.22 -6.24
N PHE A 54 -21.97 11.80 -7.28
CA PHE A 54 -22.14 11.28 -8.64
C PHE A 54 -21.61 9.85 -8.75
N GLN A 55 -20.41 9.57 -8.23
CA GLN A 55 -19.82 8.24 -8.20
C GLN A 55 -20.68 7.26 -7.37
N ALA A 56 -21.20 7.69 -6.22
CA ALA A 56 -22.06 6.84 -5.40
C ALA A 56 -23.34 6.47 -6.16
N ASN A 57 -24.00 7.42 -6.82
CA ASN A 57 -25.21 7.21 -7.59
C ASN A 57 -24.96 6.35 -8.83
N GLU A 58 -23.87 6.59 -9.57
CA GLU A 58 -23.45 5.77 -10.71
C GLU A 58 -23.34 4.31 -10.31
N ILE A 59 -22.54 4.01 -9.29
CA ILE A 59 -22.29 2.61 -8.90
C ILE A 59 -23.53 1.96 -8.28
N ASN A 60 -24.34 2.69 -7.52
CA ASN A 60 -25.59 2.16 -6.99
C ASN A 60 -26.58 1.80 -8.11
N THR A 61 -26.53 2.48 -9.25
CA THR A 61 -27.40 2.24 -10.41
C THR A 61 -26.84 1.18 -11.33
N THR A 62 -25.57 1.33 -11.75
CA THR A 62 -24.93 0.47 -12.76
C THR A 62 -24.29 -0.77 -12.15
N ARG A 63 -24.03 -0.76 -10.86
CA ARG A 63 -23.25 -1.76 -10.13
C ARG A 63 -21.83 -1.93 -10.66
N GLU A 64 -21.25 -0.88 -11.26
CA GLU A 64 -19.89 -0.87 -11.79
C GLU A 64 -19.18 0.42 -11.40
N ASN A 65 -17.91 0.32 -11.01
CA ASN A 65 -17.01 1.46 -10.84
C ASN A 65 -16.21 1.67 -12.13
N SER A 66 -16.87 2.21 -13.15
CA SER A 66 -16.35 2.28 -14.52
C SER A 66 -15.02 3.04 -14.63
N ARG A 67 -14.81 4.06 -13.80
CA ARG A 67 -13.58 4.87 -13.78
C ARG A 67 -12.39 4.15 -13.18
N PHE A 68 -12.59 3.45 -12.07
CA PHE A 68 -11.47 2.93 -11.28
C PHE A 68 -11.30 1.42 -11.36
N LEU A 69 -12.35 0.68 -11.75
CA LEU A 69 -12.33 -0.79 -11.84
C LEU A 69 -13.29 -1.27 -12.93
N PRO A 70 -13.04 -0.92 -14.21
CA PRO A 70 -13.94 -1.24 -15.31
C PRO A 70 -14.10 -2.75 -15.52
N GLY A 71 -15.33 -3.15 -15.89
CA GLY A 71 -15.69 -4.54 -16.18
C GLY A 71 -15.87 -5.41 -14.94
N VAL A 72 -15.96 -4.83 -13.74
CA VAL A 72 -16.17 -5.57 -12.49
C VAL A 72 -17.51 -5.15 -11.88
N ILE A 73 -18.43 -6.11 -11.75
CA ILE A 73 -19.78 -5.88 -11.23
C ILE A 73 -19.81 -6.07 -9.71
N PHE A 74 -20.36 -5.09 -9.01
CA PHE A 74 -20.55 -5.11 -7.57
C PHE A 74 -21.79 -5.93 -7.18
N PRO A 75 -21.69 -6.88 -6.24
CA PRO A 75 -22.83 -7.54 -5.62
C PRO A 75 -23.81 -6.53 -5.01
N LYS A 76 -25.10 -6.90 -4.98
CA LYS A 76 -26.18 -6.03 -4.42
C LYS A 76 -26.00 -5.78 -2.92
N GLU A 77 -25.32 -6.67 -2.24
CA GLU A 77 -25.00 -6.65 -0.82
C GLU A 77 -24.04 -5.51 -0.45
N ILE A 78 -23.22 -5.04 -1.40
CA ILE A 78 -22.35 -3.88 -1.18
C ILE A 78 -23.19 -2.61 -1.28
N LYS A 79 -23.27 -1.87 -0.17
CA LYS A 79 -23.97 -0.60 -0.06
C LYS A 79 -22.99 0.57 -0.18
N ILE A 80 -23.35 1.58 -0.96
CA ILE A 80 -22.49 2.75 -1.20
C ILE A 80 -23.25 4.00 -0.77
N SER A 81 -22.58 4.84 0.04
CA SER A 81 -23.16 6.06 0.59
C SER A 81 -22.14 7.19 0.65
N THR A 82 -22.63 8.42 0.67
CA THR A 82 -21.88 9.63 0.99
C THR A 82 -22.00 10.03 2.46
N ASP A 83 -22.86 9.37 3.21
CA ASP A 83 -23.01 9.55 4.65
C ASP A 83 -21.96 8.71 5.40
N LEU A 84 -20.89 9.37 5.82
CA LEU A 84 -19.74 8.76 6.46
C LEU A 84 -20.10 8.15 7.83
N GLU A 85 -20.96 8.81 8.59
CA GLU A 85 -21.36 8.34 9.91
C GLU A 85 -22.17 7.05 9.82
N SER A 86 -23.14 6.99 8.91
CA SER A 86 -23.97 5.79 8.71
C SER A 86 -23.17 4.60 8.23
N VAL A 87 -22.11 4.83 7.43
CA VAL A 87 -21.23 3.77 6.93
C VAL A 87 -20.36 3.19 8.05
N ILE A 88 -19.84 4.03 8.96
CA ILE A 88 -18.96 3.62 10.07
C ILE A 88 -19.75 2.98 11.20
N LYS A 89 -20.95 3.49 11.48
CA LYS A 89 -21.79 3.02 12.59
C LYS A 89 -21.92 1.50 12.58
N ASP A 90 -21.63 0.89 13.73
CA ASP A 90 -21.74 -0.56 13.99
C ASP A 90 -20.81 -1.46 13.12
N SER A 91 -19.86 -0.87 12.40
CA SER A 91 -18.78 -1.62 11.73
C SER A 91 -17.76 -2.08 12.73
N LYS A 92 -17.30 -3.34 12.65
CA LYS A 92 -16.18 -3.84 13.47
C LYS A 92 -14.82 -3.49 12.90
N ILE A 93 -14.74 -3.45 11.58
CA ILE A 93 -13.52 -3.13 10.84
C ILE A 93 -13.81 -1.91 9.96
N ILE A 94 -12.90 -0.94 9.99
CA ILE A 94 -12.93 0.27 9.16
C ILE A 94 -11.69 0.25 8.27
N VAL A 95 -11.88 0.03 6.97
CA VAL A 95 -10.80 -0.01 5.98
C VAL A 95 -10.58 1.39 5.42
N LEU A 96 -9.37 1.94 5.62
CA LEU A 96 -8.95 3.23 5.06
C LEU A 96 -8.31 3.00 3.68
N ALA A 97 -9.09 3.14 2.62
CA ALA A 97 -8.67 2.93 1.22
C ALA A 97 -8.62 4.25 0.44
N VAL A 98 -8.07 5.27 1.06
CA VAL A 98 -7.86 6.60 0.49
C VAL A 98 -6.37 6.83 0.17
N PRO A 99 -6.01 7.83 -0.65
CA PRO A 99 -4.61 8.21 -0.85
C PRO A 99 -3.90 8.52 0.47
N SER A 100 -2.60 8.21 0.57
CA SER A 100 -1.82 8.39 1.80
C SER A 100 -1.94 9.80 2.39
N GLN A 101 -1.95 10.83 1.53
CA GLN A 101 -2.07 12.24 1.94
C GLN A 101 -3.47 12.63 2.43
N ALA A 102 -4.47 11.79 2.25
CA ALA A 102 -5.83 12.03 2.72
C ALA A 102 -6.14 11.35 4.07
N VAL A 103 -5.29 10.43 4.53
CA VAL A 103 -5.54 9.62 5.74
C VAL A 103 -5.80 10.50 6.95
N ARG A 104 -4.93 11.47 7.27
CA ARG A 104 -5.14 12.37 8.42
C ARG A 104 -6.45 13.12 8.36
N SER A 105 -6.78 13.69 7.20
CA SER A 105 -8.03 14.46 7.07
C SER A 105 -9.26 13.59 7.22
N VAL A 106 -9.23 12.37 6.72
CA VAL A 106 -10.31 11.39 6.87
C VAL A 106 -10.44 10.95 8.33
N VAL A 107 -9.33 10.60 8.97
CA VAL A 107 -9.34 10.17 10.38
C VAL A 107 -9.86 11.29 11.29
N LYS A 108 -9.50 12.55 11.05
CA LYS A 108 -10.07 13.71 11.76
C LYS A 108 -11.58 13.83 11.58
N GLN A 109 -12.11 13.53 10.39
CA GLN A 109 -13.55 13.57 10.13
C GLN A 109 -14.32 12.49 10.88
N ILE A 110 -13.72 11.30 11.05
CA ILE A 110 -14.40 10.16 11.65
C ILE A 110 -14.20 10.01 13.17
N LYS A 111 -13.27 10.74 13.76
CA LYS A 111 -12.86 10.53 15.16
C LYS A 111 -13.97 10.67 16.20
N HIS A 112 -15.02 11.40 15.88
CA HIS A 112 -16.17 11.59 16.78
C HIS A 112 -17.22 10.47 16.66
N VAL A 113 -17.10 9.60 15.63
CA VAL A 113 -18.02 8.48 15.35
C VAL A 113 -17.39 7.14 15.65
N VAL A 114 -16.06 7.04 15.48
CA VAL A 114 -15.31 5.81 15.71
C VAL A 114 -15.29 5.46 17.18
N LYS A 115 -15.64 4.21 17.49
CA LYS A 115 -15.58 3.63 18.85
C LYS A 115 -14.22 2.96 19.08
N GLU A 116 -13.77 2.87 20.33
CA GLU A 116 -12.48 2.29 20.68
C GLU A 116 -12.33 0.79 20.35
N ASP A 117 -13.45 0.06 20.28
CA ASP A 117 -13.50 -1.37 19.92
C ASP A 117 -13.48 -1.65 18.42
N GLN A 118 -13.47 -0.61 17.57
CA GLN A 118 -13.38 -0.74 16.12
C GLN A 118 -11.91 -0.78 15.67
N ILE A 119 -11.59 -1.73 14.78
CA ILE A 119 -10.25 -1.92 14.22
C ILE A 119 -10.10 -1.06 12.96
N LEU A 120 -9.04 -0.26 12.89
CA LEU A 120 -8.67 0.50 11.70
C LEU A 120 -7.70 -0.32 10.85
N VAL A 121 -8.07 -0.59 9.61
CA VAL A 121 -7.22 -1.28 8.64
C VAL A 121 -6.82 -0.30 7.54
N ASP A 122 -5.56 0.11 7.53
CA ASP A 122 -5.06 1.00 6.49
C ASP A 122 -4.41 0.19 5.35
N VAL A 123 -4.79 0.56 4.15
CA VAL A 123 -4.30 -0.10 2.92
C VAL A 123 -3.57 0.89 1.99
N ALA A 124 -3.38 2.13 2.44
CA ALA A 124 -2.59 3.12 1.75
C ALA A 124 -1.08 2.80 1.86
N LYS A 125 -0.33 3.11 0.80
CA LYS A 125 1.10 2.81 0.70
C LYS A 125 1.89 4.11 0.53
N GLY A 126 2.17 4.80 1.63
CA GLY A 126 2.85 6.09 1.61
C GLY A 126 3.25 6.58 2.99
N LEU A 127 3.87 7.76 3.00
CA LEU A 127 4.23 8.53 4.20
C LEU A 127 3.53 9.90 4.12
N GLU A 128 3.20 10.47 5.25
CA GLU A 128 2.63 11.82 5.27
C GLU A 128 3.68 12.86 4.86
N ARG A 129 3.36 13.70 3.88
CA ARG A 129 4.31 14.68 3.31
C ARG A 129 4.80 15.70 4.32
N GLU A 130 3.88 16.26 5.10
CA GLU A 130 4.16 17.37 6.00
C GLU A 130 5.05 16.98 7.18
N THR A 131 4.83 15.79 7.75
CA THR A 131 5.51 15.35 8.96
C THR A 131 6.59 14.30 8.72
N GLY A 132 6.50 13.58 7.61
CA GLY A 132 7.31 12.37 7.35
C GLY A 132 6.89 11.15 8.17
N LEU A 133 5.74 11.23 8.85
CA LEU A 133 5.23 10.14 9.68
C LEU A 133 4.70 8.98 8.83
N ARG A 134 4.82 7.78 9.38
CA ARG A 134 4.09 6.60 8.89
C ARG A 134 2.59 6.75 9.18
N LEU A 135 1.76 6.14 8.38
CA LEU A 135 0.30 6.30 8.50
C LEU A 135 -0.24 5.76 9.82
N SER A 136 0.36 4.71 10.37
CA SER A 136 0.05 4.24 11.73
C SER A 136 0.28 5.30 12.81
N GLN A 137 1.34 6.09 12.68
CA GLN A 137 1.61 7.20 13.60
C GLN A 137 0.60 8.33 13.42
N VAL A 138 0.26 8.66 12.17
CA VAL A 138 -0.76 9.65 11.84
C VAL A 138 -2.12 9.29 12.45
N VAL A 139 -2.53 8.02 12.29
CA VAL A 139 -3.80 7.54 12.86
C VAL A 139 -3.75 7.53 14.38
N LYS A 140 -2.63 7.13 14.99
CA LYS A 140 -2.46 7.08 16.44
C LYS A 140 -2.51 8.47 17.12
N GLU A 141 -2.09 9.52 16.41
CA GLU A 141 -2.24 10.91 16.89
C GLU A 141 -3.72 11.34 17.00
N GLU A 142 -4.58 10.87 16.10
CA GLU A 142 -5.99 11.28 16.06
C GLU A 142 -6.91 10.30 16.81
N LEU A 143 -6.59 9.00 16.80
CA LEU A 143 -7.33 7.89 17.39
C LEU A 143 -6.39 7.02 18.27
N PRO A 144 -5.94 7.53 19.44
CA PRO A 144 -4.91 6.89 20.24
C PRO A 144 -5.29 5.52 20.82
N ASN A 145 -6.58 5.26 21.02
CA ASN A 145 -7.08 4.06 21.71
C ASN A 145 -7.50 2.95 20.74
N ASN A 146 -7.62 3.24 19.44
CA ASN A 146 -8.03 2.24 18.48
C ASN A 146 -6.88 1.32 18.07
N GLU A 147 -7.21 0.06 17.86
CA GLU A 147 -6.30 -0.90 17.25
C GLU A 147 -6.14 -0.60 15.75
N TYR A 148 -4.91 -0.80 15.27
CA TYR A 148 -4.55 -0.46 13.90
C TYR A 148 -3.75 -1.58 13.24
N VAL A 149 -4.11 -1.87 11.99
CA VAL A 149 -3.45 -2.88 11.14
C VAL A 149 -3.12 -2.25 9.79
N THR A 150 -1.90 -2.45 9.31
CA THR A 150 -1.54 -2.16 7.92
C THR A 150 -1.72 -3.43 7.09
N LEU A 151 -2.50 -3.36 6.00
CA LEU A 151 -2.65 -4.45 5.04
C LEU A 151 -1.90 -4.10 3.75
N SER A 152 -0.84 -4.84 3.42
CA SER A 152 0.07 -4.55 2.31
C SER A 152 0.54 -5.82 1.60
N GLY A 153 1.31 -5.69 0.52
CA GLY A 153 1.86 -6.79 -0.27
C GLY A 153 1.56 -6.67 -1.76
N PRO A 154 2.02 -7.62 -2.60
CA PRO A 154 1.83 -7.60 -4.05
C PRO A 154 0.35 -7.78 -4.42
N SER A 155 -0.34 -6.69 -4.79
CA SER A 155 -1.80 -6.68 -4.93
C SER A 155 -2.29 -5.58 -5.87
N HIS A 156 -2.30 -5.86 -7.17
CA HIS A 156 -3.02 -5.00 -8.11
C HIS A 156 -4.52 -5.21 -7.98
N ALA A 157 -5.26 -4.12 -7.88
CA ALA A 157 -6.71 -4.15 -7.70
C ALA A 157 -7.43 -4.89 -8.83
N GLU A 158 -6.90 -4.77 -10.04
CA GLU A 158 -7.40 -5.40 -11.26
C GLU A 158 -7.35 -6.94 -11.18
N GLU A 159 -6.33 -7.48 -10.51
CA GLU A 159 -6.18 -8.93 -10.32
C GLU A 159 -7.01 -9.42 -9.13
N VAL A 160 -6.94 -8.72 -8.00
CA VAL A 160 -7.70 -9.07 -6.79
C VAL A 160 -9.19 -9.05 -7.03
N SER A 161 -9.71 -8.05 -7.74
CA SER A 161 -11.14 -7.95 -8.06
C SER A 161 -11.65 -9.07 -8.97
N ARG A 162 -10.76 -9.71 -9.73
CA ARG A 162 -11.05 -10.89 -10.56
C ARG A 162 -10.71 -12.19 -9.84
N PHE A 163 -10.45 -12.12 -8.54
CA PHE A 163 -10.13 -13.26 -7.69
C PHE A 163 -8.95 -14.10 -8.18
N MET A 164 -7.95 -13.44 -8.77
CA MET A 164 -6.68 -14.09 -9.10
C MET A 164 -5.89 -14.38 -7.82
N PRO A 165 -5.12 -15.47 -7.76
CA PRO A 165 -4.31 -15.82 -6.59
C PRO A 165 -3.42 -14.66 -6.17
N THR A 166 -3.62 -14.18 -4.96
CA THR A 166 -2.91 -13.01 -4.41
C THR A 166 -2.50 -13.28 -2.96
N THR A 167 -1.40 -12.68 -2.54
CA THR A 167 -0.90 -12.82 -1.18
C THR A 167 -0.63 -11.47 -0.56
N LEU A 168 -1.15 -11.26 0.67
CA LEU A 168 -0.98 -10.04 1.46
C LEU A 168 -0.35 -10.32 2.82
N VAL A 169 -0.02 -9.25 3.53
CA VAL A 169 0.40 -9.27 4.93
C VAL A 169 -0.41 -8.26 5.73
N ALA A 170 -0.99 -8.70 6.83
CA ALA A 170 -1.62 -7.88 7.86
C ALA A 170 -0.58 -7.65 8.99
N ALA A 171 -0.22 -6.41 9.22
CA ALA A 171 0.81 -6.06 10.19
C ALA A 171 0.26 -5.21 11.32
N SER A 172 0.51 -5.67 12.55
CA SER A 172 0.21 -4.96 13.79
C SER A 172 1.17 -5.42 14.88
N PRO A 173 1.59 -4.55 15.81
CA PRO A 173 2.29 -4.99 17.02
C PRO A 173 1.46 -5.97 17.87
N ASN A 174 0.14 -5.87 17.79
CA ASN A 174 -0.80 -6.82 18.40
C ASN A 174 -1.17 -7.89 17.36
N LEU A 175 -0.56 -9.07 17.48
CA LEU A 175 -0.78 -10.18 16.53
C LEU A 175 -2.22 -10.70 16.54
N GLU A 176 -2.92 -10.69 17.68
CA GLU A 176 -4.32 -11.12 17.75
C GLU A 176 -5.20 -10.25 16.86
N ILE A 177 -4.94 -8.94 16.82
CA ILE A 177 -5.67 -8.00 15.96
C ILE A 177 -5.27 -8.21 14.47
N ALA A 178 -4.00 -8.49 14.20
CA ALA A 178 -3.57 -8.85 12.84
C ALA A 178 -4.24 -10.14 12.34
N GLU A 179 -4.45 -11.14 13.22
CA GLU A 179 -5.14 -12.39 12.91
C GLU A 179 -6.65 -12.17 12.64
N ILE A 180 -7.32 -11.27 13.36
CA ILE A 180 -8.71 -10.90 13.06
C ILE A 180 -8.82 -10.33 11.65
N VAL A 181 -7.88 -9.45 11.26
CA VAL A 181 -7.84 -8.87 9.91
C VAL A 181 -7.45 -9.94 8.87
N GLN A 182 -6.50 -10.82 9.20
CA GLN A 182 -6.16 -11.97 8.36
C GLN A 182 -7.39 -12.82 8.05
N ASP A 183 -8.17 -13.19 9.07
CA ASP A 183 -9.37 -14.01 8.91
C ASP A 183 -10.46 -13.30 8.09
N ALA A 184 -10.60 -11.98 8.26
CA ALA A 184 -11.59 -11.19 7.52
C ALA A 184 -11.33 -11.19 6.00
N PHE A 185 -10.05 -11.10 5.59
CA PHE A 185 -9.69 -10.99 4.17
C PHE A 185 -9.33 -12.32 3.52
N MET A 186 -8.92 -13.34 4.30
CA MET A 186 -8.42 -14.60 3.77
C MET A 186 -9.53 -15.43 3.11
N ASN A 187 -9.24 -15.98 1.91
CA ASN A 187 -10.09 -16.93 1.19
C ASN A 187 -9.23 -17.77 0.24
N PRO A 188 -9.78 -18.74 -0.50
CA PRO A 188 -9.00 -19.60 -1.41
C PRO A 188 -8.20 -18.86 -2.48
N GLN A 189 -8.54 -17.61 -2.82
CA GLN A 189 -7.85 -16.80 -3.81
C GLN A 189 -6.98 -15.70 -3.19
N LEU A 190 -7.21 -15.35 -1.91
CA LEU A 190 -6.43 -14.34 -1.21
C LEU A 190 -5.81 -14.92 0.07
N ARG A 191 -4.50 -15.15 0.05
CA ARG A 191 -3.75 -15.58 1.22
C ARG A 191 -3.27 -14.37 2.01
N VAL A 192 -3.50 -14.32 3.31
CA VAL A 192 -2.99 -13.26 4.19
C VAL A 192 -2.06 -13.87 5.23
N TYR A 193 -0.89 -13.27 5.42
CA TYR A 193 0.06 -13.59 6.50
C TYR A 193 0.02 -12.49 7.55
N THR A 194 0.42 -12.77 8.76
CA THR A 194 0.58 -11.77 9.83
C THR A 194 2.04 -11.37 9.99
N ASN A 195 2.30 -10.15 10.46
CA ASN A 195 3.65 -9.66 10.77
C ASN A 195 3.60 -8.66 11.95
N PRO A 196 4.42 -8.83 13.00
CA PRO A 196 4.48 -7.86 14.10
C PRO A 196 5.23 -6.56 13.74
N ASP A 197 6.07 -6.58 12.69
CA ASP A 197 6.83 -5.41 12.23
C ASP A 197 5.99 -4.50 11.33
N ILE A 198 5.08 -3.76 11.94
CA ILE A 198 4.26 -2.76 11.23
C ILE A 198 5.14 -1.70 10.56
N ILE A 199 6.28 -1.34 11.17
CA ILE A 199 7.19 -0.32 10.65
C ILE A 199 7.75 -0.75 9.28
N GLY A 200 8.28 -1.97 9.21
CA GLY A 200 8.84 -2.51 7.98
C GLY A 200 7.80 -2.72 6.90
N VAL A 201 6.58 -3.15 7.26
CA VAL A 201 5.49 -3.36 6.29
C VAL A 201 5.02 -2.03 5.69
N GLU A 202 4.82 -0.98 6.49
CA GLU A 202 4.46 0.36 6.01
C GLU A 202 5.55 0.96 5.12
N LEU A 203 6.82 0.91 5.58
CA LEU A 203 7.96 1.45 4.83
C LEU A 203 8.21 0.68 3.54
N GLY A 204 8.07 -0.65 3.54
CA GLY A 204 8.15 -1.46 2.34
C GLY A 204 7.14 -1.01 1.28
N GLY A 205 5.87 -0.90 1.68
CA GLY A 205 4.79 -0.44 0.81
C GLY A 205 4.96 0.98 0.29
N ALA A 206 5.53 1.89 1.09
CA ALA A 206 5.77 3.28 0.71
C ALA A 206 6.99 3.43 -0.22
N LEU A 207 8.13 2.90 0.20
CA LEU A 207 9.43 3.12 -0.46
C LEU A 207 9.55 2.38 -1.80
N LYS A 208 8.90 1.21 -1.96
CA LYS A 208 8.89 0.51 -3.25
C LYS A 208 8.38 1.37 -4.42
N ASN A 209 7.50 2.32 -4.14
CA ASN A 209 6.93 3.21 -5.14
C ASN A 209 7.99 4.14 -5.76
N ILE A 210 9.01 4.50 -5.00
CA ILE A 210 10.19 5.26 -5.48
C ILE A 210 10.95 4.42 -6.50
N ILE A 211 11.24 3.17 -6.14
CA ILE A 211 12.02 2.27 -7.00
C ILE A 211 11.23 1.92 -8.27
N ALA A 212 9.91 1.73 -8.14
CA ALA A 212 9.05 1.48 -9.29
C ALA A 212 9.00 2.68 -10.26
N PHE A 213 9.05 3.91 -9.75
CA PHE A 213 9.18 5.11 -10.56
C PHE A 213 10.52 5.10 -11.31
N GLY A 214 11.64 4.82 -10.63
CA GLY A 214 12.96 4.65 -11.24
C GLY A 214 13.01 3.53 -12.28
N ALA A 215 12.36 2.39 -12.03
CA ALA A 215 12.25 1.30 -13.00
C ALA A 215 11.52 1.74 -14.26
N GLY A 216 10.45 2.52 -14.10
CA GLY A 216 9.76 3.15 -15.23
C GLY A 216 10.67 4.11 -16.01
N MET A 217 11.47 4.94 -15.33
CA MET A 217 12.42 5.82 -16.03
C MET A 217 13.45 5.00 -16.84
N CYS A 218 13.94 3.89 -16.31
CA CYS A 218 14.82 2.99 -17.06
C CYS A 218 14.15 2.44 -18.32
N ASP A 219 12.87 2.05 -18.22
CA ASP A 219 12.07 1.58 -19.37
C ASP A 219 11.91 2.71 -20.43
N GLY A 220 11.55 3.94 -20.00
CA GLY A 220 11.38 5.10 -20.90
C GLY A 220 12.66 5.54 -21.59
N LEU A 221 13.82 5.37 -20.93
CA LEU A 221 15.15 5.59 -21.52
C LEU A 221 15.61 4.47 -22.48
N GLY A 222 14.83 3.40 -22.62
CA GLY A 222 15.18 2.25 -23.43
C GLY A 222 16.26 1.35 -22.82
N TYR A 223 16.48 1.40 -21.50
CA TYR A 223 17.43 0.53 -20.83
C TYR A 223 16.84 -0.87 -20.66
N GLY A 224 17.71 -1.89 -20.80
CA GLY A 224 17.30 -3.28 -20.74
C GLY A 224 17.03 -3.83 -19.32
N ASP A 225 16.68 -5.11 -19.27
CA ASP A 225 16.32 -5.81 -18.04
C ASP A 225 17.45 -5.86 -16.99
N ASN A 226 18.73 -5.88 -17.43
CA ASN A 226 19.87 -5.84 -16.50
C ASN A 226 19.90 -4.56 -15.65
N ALA A 227 19.60 -3.39 -16.25
CA ALA A 227 19.53 -2.12 -15.53
C ALA A 227 18.38 -2.12 -14.53
N LYS A 228 17.21 -2.65 -14.93
CA LYS A 228 16.04 -2.78 -14.07
C LYS A 228 16.29 -3.75 -12.91
N ALA A 229 16.90 -4.91 -13.17
CA ALA A 229 17.26 -5.88 -12.14
C ALA A 229 18.23 -5.28 -11.12
N ALA A 230 19.28 -4.59 -11.60
CA ALA A 230 20.24 -3.89 -10.74
C ALA A 230 19.55 -2.81 -9.87
N LEU A 231 18.66 -2.00 -10.48
CA LEU A 231 17.90 -0.97 -9.77
C LEU A 231 17.01 -1.57 -8.67
N MET A 232 16.31 -2.67 -8.95
CA MET A 232 15.46 -3.33 -7.96
C MET A 232 16.30 -3.92 -6.81
N THR A 233 17.40 -4.59 -7.12
CA THR A 233 18.31 -5.18 -6.12
C THR A 233 18.94 -4.11 -5.23
N ARG A 234 19.42 -3.02 -5.81
CA ARG A 234 19.98 -1.91 -5.02
C ARG A 234 18.89 -1.11 -4.31
N GLY A 235 17.69 -1.03 -4.92
CA GLY A 235 16.52 -0.39 -4.33
C GLY A 235 16.07 -1.06 -3.04
N ILE A 236 15.99 -2.41 -3.02
CA ILE A 236 15.62 -3.13 -1.79
C ILE A 236 16.65 -2.92 -0.67
N THR A 237 17.94 -2.77 -1.03
CA THR A 237 18.99 -2.44 -0.08
C THR A 237 18.79 -1.04 0.52
N GLU A 238 18.43 -0.03 -0.29
CA GLU A 238 18.12 1.32 0.22
C GLU A 238 16.87 1.33 1.10
N MET A 239 15.83 0.61 0.68
CA MET A 239 14.59 0.45 1.49
C MET A 239 14.91 -0.16 2.85
N GLY A 240 15.72 -1.22 2.88
CA GLY A 240 16.16 -1.86 4.12
C GLY A 240 16.99 -0.92 4.99
N ARG A 241 17.92 -0.17 4.41
CA ARG A 241 18.79 0.77 5.13
C ARG A 241 17.98 1.89 5.80
N LEU A 242 17.09 2.54 5.06
CA LEU A 242 16.21 3.56 5.62
C LEU A 242 15.24 2.94 6.65
N GLY A 243 14.68 1.77 6.33
CA GLY A 243 13.75 1.08 7.20
C GLY A 243 14.33 0.72 8.56
N VAL A 244 15.53 0.13 8.58
CA VAL A 244 16.25 -0.20 9.83
C VAL A 244 16.55 1.06 10.64
N ALA A 245 16.98 2.15 9.98
CA ALA A 245 17.22 3.43 10.64
C ALA A 245 15.93 4.04 11.25
N MET A 246 14.76 3.66 10.75
CA MET A 246 13.45 4.03 11.27
C MET A 246 12.85 3.01 12.25
N GLY A 247 13.57 1.93 12.58
CA GLY A 247 13.18 0.91 13.57
C GLY A 247 12.52 -0.34 13.01
N ALA A 248 12.56 -0.57 11.70
CA ALA A 248 12.06 -1.79 11.06
C ALA A 248 13.05 -2.97 11.18
N HIS A 249 12.55 -4.18 11.09
CA HIS A 249 13.38 -5.37 10.92
C HIS A 249 13.79 -5.55 9.46
N VAL A 250 15.09 -5.74 9.20
CA VAL A 250 15.61 -5.90 7.83
C VAL A 250 14.96 -7.04 7.06
N THR A 251 14.64 -8.15 7.74
CA THR A 251 14.00 -9.33 7.16
C THR A 251 12.61 -9.05 6.61
N THR A 252 11.90 -8.02 7.08
CA THR A 252 10.58 -7.65 6.56
C THR A 252 10.67 -7.21 5.09
N PHE A 253 11.79 -6.60 4.69
CA PHE A 253 12.01 -6.17 3.31
C PHE A 253 12.25 -7.33 2.33
N THR A 254 12.61 -8.52 2.81
CA THR A 254 12.69 -9.74 1.98
C THR A 254 11.34 -10.47 1.84
N GLY A 255 10.31 -9.96 2.51
CA GLY A 255 8.95 -10.51 2.49
C GLY A 255 8.03 -9.89 1.45
N LEU A 256 6.71 -10.11 1.65
CA LEU A 256 5.66 -9.71 0.71
C LEU A 256 5.54 -8.21 0.52
N SER A 257 5.59 -7.42 1.60
CA SER A 257 5.52 -5.95 1.54
C SER A 257 6.81 -5.28 1.09
N GLY A 258 7.93 -6.01 1.09
CA GLY A 258 9.22 -5.58 0.57
C GLY A 258 9.42 -6.04 -0.88
N ILE A 259 10.25 -7.08 -1.07
CA ILE A 259 10.65 -7.56 -2.39
C ILE A 259 9.46 -8.04 -3.24
N GLY A 260 8.44 -8.67 -2.62
CA GLY A 260 7.27 -9.16 -3.36
C GLY A 260 6.51 -8.03 -4.03
N ASP A 261 6.15 -6.99 -3.26
CA ASP A 261 5.43 -5.82 -3.76
C ASP A 261 6.31 -4.93 -4.66
N LEU A 262 7.62 -4.90 -4.41
CA LEU A 262 8.59 -4.23 -5.27
C LEU A 262 8.61 -4.84 -6.69
N ILE A 263 8.77 -6.17 -6.79
CA ILE A 263 8.83 -6.87 -8.08
C ILE A 263 7.57 -6.58 -8.91
N VAL A 264 6.40 -6.83 -8.35
CA VAL A 264 5.15 -6.64 -9.10
C VAL A 264 4.95 -5.18 -9.50
N THR A 265 5.34 -4.22 -8.66
CA THR A 265 5.18 -2.79 -8.94
C THR A 265 6.16 -2.28 -10.00
N CYS A 266 7.38 -2.82 -10.05
CA CYS A 266 8.40 -2.47 -11.07
C CYS A 266 8.16 -3.14 -12.42
N THR A 267 7.41 -4.25 -12.48
CA THR A 267 7.25 -5.04 -13.73
C THR A 267 5.87 -4.89 -14.36
N SER A 268 4.83 -4.58 -13.57
CA SER A 268 3.45 -4.49 -14.06
C SER A 268 3.14 -3.13 -14.71
N MET A 269 2.36 -3.15 -15.80
CA MET A 269 1.79 -1.93 -16.40
C MET A 269 0.59 -1.38 -15.62
N HIS A 270 0.04 -2.12 -14.65
CA HIS A 270 -0.93 -1.58 -13.70
C HIS A 270 -0.29 -0.58 -12.71
N SER A 271 1.04 -0.60 -12.57
CA SER A 271 1.75 0.32 -11.69
C SER A 271 1.74 1.76 -12.23
N ARG A 272 1.01 2.64 -11.56
CA ARG A 272 0.99 4.08 -11.85
C ARG A 272 2.36 4.73 -11.71
N ASN A 273 3.14 4.29 -10.71
CA ASN A 273 4.49 4.80 -10.47
C ASN A 273 5.41 4.43 -11.64
N ARG A 274 5.36 3.18 -12.11
CA ARG A 274 6.14 2.74 -13.27
C ARG A 274 5.72 3.50 -14.53
N ARG A 275 4.40 3.64 -14.80
CA ARG A 275 3.91 4.40 -15.97
C ARG A 275 4.36 5.86 -15.93
N ALA A 276 4.28 6.51 -14.76
CA ALA A 276 4.77 7.88 -14.59
C ALA A 276 6.29 7.96 -14.85
N GLY A 277 7.06 6.99 -14.36
CA GLY A 277 8.50 6.90 -14.64
C GLY A 277 8.81 6.74 -16.13
N ILE A 278 8.05 5.89 -16.85
CA ILE A 278 8.20 5.72 -18.31
C ILE A 278 8.06 7.05 -19.04
N LEU A 279 6.98 7.79 -18.77
CA LEU A 279 6.72 9.07 -19.41
C LEU A 279 7.84 10.11 -19.16
N MET A 280 8.36 10.15 -17.93
CA MET A 280 9.50 11.04 -17.64
C MET A 280 10.81 10.55 -18.28
N GLY A 281 11.01 9.24 -18.38
CA GLY A 281 12.16 8.66 -19.11
C GLY A 281 12.10 8.96 -20.61
N GLU A 282 10.91 9.05 -21.20
CA GLU A 282 10.66 9.47 -22.56
C GLU A 282 10.81 11.01 -22.78
N GLY A 283 11.08 11.76 -21.72
CA GLY A 283 11.36 13.20 -21.77
C GLY A 283 10.15 14.10 -21.48
N LYS A 284 9.01 13.57 -21.03
CA LYS A 284 7.89 14.40 -20.56
C LYS A 284 8.22 15.09 -19.24
N SER A 285 7.71 16.29 -19.08
CA SER A 285 7.75 17.01 -17.81
C SER A 285 6.91 16.33 -16.73
N LEU A 286 7.15 16.65 -15.48
CA LEU A 286 6.34 16.15 -14.36
C LEU A 286 4.85 16.54 -14.51
N GLU A 287 4.57 17.77 -14.98
CA GLU A 287 3.20 18.26 -15.19
C GLU A 287 2.47 17.45 -16.27
N GLU A 288 3.09 17.24 -17.43
CA GLU A 288 2.54 16.41 -18.51
C GLU A 288 2.32 14.97 -18.05
N THR A 289 3.28 14.42 -17.31
CA THR A 289 3.20 13.06 -16.76
C THR A 289 2.00 12.90 -15.82
N LEU A 290 1.81 13.83 -14.89
CA LEU A 290 0.69 13.76 -13.94
C LEU A 290 -0.66 13.91 -14.65
N LYS A 291 -0.74 14.75 -15.67
CA LYS A 291 -1.95 14.92 -16.48
C LYS A 291 -2.31 13.66 -17.25
N GLU A 292 -1.32 12.94 -17.79
CA GLU A 292 -1.55 11.73 -18.57
C GLU A 292 -1.88 10.50 -17.71
N VAL A 293 -1.24 10.38 -16.53
CA VAL A 293 -1.54 9.31 -15.59
C VAL A 293 -2.94 9.47 -14.97
N ASP A 294 -3.44 10.71 -14.83
CA ASP A 294 -4.78 11.11 -14.29
C ASP A 294 -5.14 10.39 -12.95
N MET A 295 -4.15 10.02 -12.18
CA MET A 295 -4.31 9.35 -10.88
C MET A 295 -3.14 9.69 -9.96
N VAL A 296 -3.33 9.47 -8.64
CA VAL A 296 -2.28 9.69 -7.65
C VAL A 296 -1.07 8.79 -7.92
N VAL A 297 0.12 9.40 -7.99
CA VAL A 297 1.43 8.75 -8.13
C VAL A 297 2.15 8.88 -6.78
N GLU A 298 1.95 7.90 -5.90
CA GLU A 298 2.49 7.90 -4.53
C GLU A 298 4.03 7.98 -4.48
N GLY A 299 4.71 7.46 -5.50
CA GLY A 299 6.18 7.49 -5.60
C GLY A 299 6.77 8.89 -5.60
N ILE A 300 6.06 9.90 -6.12
CA ILE A 300 6.52 11.28 -6.14
C ILE A 300 6.63 11.83 -4.72
N VAL A 301 5.56 11.69 -3.95
CA VAL A 301 5.53 12.13 -2.54
C VAL A 301 6.47 11.28 -1.69
N ALA A 302 6.49 9.96 -1.89
CA ALA A 302 7.39 9.06 -1.18
C ALA A 302 8.86 9.44 -1.41
N THR A 303 9.25 9.85 -2.63
CA THR A 303 10.60 10.31 -2.94
C THR A 303 10.97 11.55 -2.13
N GLU A 304 10.08 12.55 -2.09
CA GLU A 304 10.33 13.78 -1.32
C GLU A 304 10.51 13.49 0.16
N VAL A 305 9.61 12.69 0.74
CA VAL A 305 9.65 12.35 2.16
C VAL A 305 10.88 11.51 2.49
N ALA A 306 11.17 10.47 1.71
CA ALA A 306 12.34 9.61 1.93
C ALA A 306 13.65 10.38 1.80
N TYR A 307 13.76 11.31 0.84
CA TYR A 307 14.91 12.22 0.71
C TYR A 307 15.11 13.05 1.98
N LYS A 308 14.06 13.73 2.46
CA LYS A 308 14.10 14.57 3.67
C LYS A 308 14.47 13.76 4.91
N VAL A 309 13.83 12.59 5.10
CA VAL A 309 14.10 11.69 6.22
C VAL A 309 15.52 11.13 6.16
N GLY A 310 15.97 10.69 4.97
CA GLY A 310 17.33 10.21 4.76
C GLY A 310 18.39 11.25 5.11
N LYS A 311 18.17 12.50 4.68
CA LYS A 311 19.05 13.63 5.07
C LYS A 311 19.06 13.87 6.57
N LYS A 312 17.90 13.89 7.22
CA LYS A 312 17.77 14.08 8.68
C LYS A 312 18.49 12.99 9.47
N LEU A 313 18.38 11.74 9.02
CA LEU A 313 19.00 10.58 9.66
C LEU A 313 20.44 10.30 9.19
N ASN A 314 20.97 11.09 8.26
CA ASN A 314 22.28 10.91 7.62
C ASN A 314 22.45 9.52 6.97
N ILE A 315 21.43 9.07 6.24
CA ILE A 315 21.40 7.79 5.54
C ILE A 315 21.70 7.99 4.04
N ASP A 316 22.64 7.20 3.50
CA ASP A 316 22.99 7.22 2.06
C ASP A 316 21.89 6.51 1.24
N LEU A 317 21.15 7.29 0.46
CA LEU A 317 20.04 6.83 -0.39
C LEU A 317 20.27 7.27 -1.85
N PRO A 318 21.29 6.71 -2.53
CA PRO A 318 21.68 7.18 -3.85
C PRO A 318 20.57 7.11 -4.91
N ILE A 319 19.76 6.05 -4.95
CA ILE A 319 18.66 5.91 -5.92
C ILE A 319 17.56 6.92 -5.60
N THR A 320 17.18 7.03 -4.34
CA THR A 320 16.17 8.00 -3.89
C THR A 320 16.61 9.43 -4.19
N ASN A 321 17.89 9.78 -3.91
CA ASN A 321 18.45 11.10 -4.20
C ASN A 321 18.45 11.39 -5.72
N ALA A 322 18.79 10.39 -6.53
CA ALA A 322 18.79 10.47 -7.98
C ALA A 322 17.39 10.76 -8.54
N ILE A 323 16.38 10.02 -8.05
CA ILE A 323 14.98 10.24 -8.45
C ILE A 323 14.48 11.60 -7.95
N TYR A 324 14.87 12.02 -6.74
CA TYR A 324 14.55 13.33 -6.21
C TYR A 324 15.08 14.46 -7.09
N SER A 325 16.34 14.36 -7.55
CA SER A 325 16.93 15.37 -8.43
C SER A 325 16.18 15.50 -9.77
N VAL A 326 15.70 14.40 -10.32
CA VAL A 326 14.86 14.43 -11.53
C VAL A 326 13.51 15.09 -11.26
N LEU A 327 12.85 14.76 -10.15
CA LEU A 327 11.51 15.24 -9.84
C LEU A 327 11.45 16.71 -9.40
N TYR A 328 12.50 17.18 -8.69
CA TYR A 328 12.46 18.47 -7.97
C TYR A 328 13.60 19.43 -8.31
N GLU A 329 14.66 18.96 -8.96
CA GLU A 329 15.85 19.77 -9.29
C GLU A 329 16.11 19.87 -10.80
N ASN A 330 15.16 19.36 -11.62
CA ASN A 330 15.23 19.37 -13.09
C ASN A 330 16.46 18.64 -13.67
N ALA A 331 17.02 17.65 -12.95
CA ALA A 331 18.10 16.83 -13.48
C ALA A 331 17.57 15.93 -14.61
N LYS A 332 18.41 15.69 -15.62
CA LYS A 332 18.04 14.77 -16.71
C LYS A 332 18.15 13.31 -16.27
N PRO A 333 17.16 12.45 -16.55
CA PRO A 333 17.20 11.05 -16.17
C PRO A 333 18.48 10.32 -16.62
N GLU A 334 18.94 10.53 -17.85
CA GLU A 334 20.16 9.91 -18.40
C GLU A 334 21.41 10.30 -17.63
N GLU A 335 21.56 11.59 -17.29
CA GLU A 335 22.72 12.11 -16.54
C GLU A 335 22.72 11.53 -15.11
N THR A 336 21.54 11.38 -14.55
CA THR A 336 21.34 10.84 -13.21
C THR A 336 21.74 9.36 -13.14
N VAL A 337 21.33 8.56 -14.14
CA VAL A 337 21.77 7.15 -14.24
C VAL A 337 23.29 7.08 -14.43
N ARG A 338 23.88 7.92 -15.29
CA ARG A 338 25.33 7.95 -15.48
C ARG A 338 26.05 8.28 -14.15
N THR A 339 25.54 9.22 -13.38
CA THR A 339 26.10 9.56 -12.06
C THR A 339 26.06 8.37 -11.10
N LEU A 340 24.94 7.61 -11.07
CA LEU A 340 24.84 6.39 -10.26
C LEU A 340 25.87 5.33 -10.68
N MET A 341 26.06 5.13 -11.97
CA MET A 341 26.99 4.13 -12.53
C MET A 341 28.49 4.48 -12.34
N THR A 342 28.83 5.75 -12.19
CA THR A 342 30.20 6.22 -12.02
C THR A 342 30.59 6.51 -10.57
N ARG A 343 29.76 6.15 -9.60
CA ARG A 343 30.09 6.26 -8.17
C ARG A 343 31.35 5.46 -7.81
N SER A 344 31.96 5.83 -6.70
CA SER A 344 33.10 5.11 -6.13
C SER A 344 32.77 3.64 -5.91
N LYS A 345 33.75 2.77 -6.11
CA LYS A 345 33.64 1.32 -5.87
C LYS A 345 33.18 1.03 -4.44
N LYS A 346 32.24 0.13 -4.27
CA LYS A 346 31.77 -0.37 -2.96
C LYS A 346 31.72 -1.91 -2.99
N ASN A 347 31.78 -2.52 -1.82
CA ASN A 347 31.45 -3.93 -1.67
C ASN A 347 29.94 -4.14 -1.91
N GLU A 348 29.55 -5.27 -2.48
CA GLU A 348 28.14 -5.62 -2.68
C GLU A 348 27.45 -5.83 -1.33
N MET A 349 28.12 -6.53 -0.40
CA MET A 349 27.62 -6.70 0.96
C MET A 349 27.85 -5.40 1.75
N GLU A 350 26.78 -4.68 1.97
CA GLU A 350 26.79 -3.45 2.76
C GLU A 350 26.47 -3.72 4.24
N GLU A 351 26.82 -2.78 5.11
CA GLU A 351 26.72 -2.86 6.58
C GLU A 351 25.29 -3.17 7.11
N VAL A 352 24.24 -2.97 6.30
CA VAL A 352 22.87 -3.36 6.68
C VAL A 352 22.76 -4.86 7.00
N VAL A 353 23.63 -5.68 6.38
CA VAL A 353 23.69 -7.13 6.64
C VAL A 353 24.63 -7.43 7.81
N ASN A 354 25.67 -6.60 8.02
CA ASN A 354 26.69 -6.85 9.04
C ASN A 354 26.19 -6.64 10.49
N ASN A 355 25.21 -5.77 10.73
CA ASN A 355 24.66 -5.55 12.07
C ASN A 355 23.65 -6.63 12.54
N GLY A 356 23.26 -7.56 11.66
CA GLY A 356 22.34 -8.66 12.00
C GLY A 356 22.95 -10.07 12.02
N PHE A 357 24.20 -10.25 11.51
CA PHE A 357 24.79 -11.58 11.33
C PHE A 357 26.17 -11.78 11.96
N VAL A 358 26.71 -10.80 12.68
CA VAL A 358 27.98 -10.94 13.40
C VAL A 358 27.73 -10.84 14.89
N HIS A 359 27.00 -11.77 15.46
CA HIS A 359 27.11 -12.20 16.86
C HIS A 359 26.49 -13.58 16.97
N ASN A 360 27.30 -14.62 16.66
CA ASN A 360 27.36 -15.89 17.39
C ASN A 360 28.66 -16.59 17.05
#